data_54567657c5e5efcceccf613c03a8b061
#
_entry.id   54567657c5e5efcceccf613c03a8b061
#
_cell.length_a   1.000
_cell.length_b   1.000
_cell.length_c   1.000
_cell.angle_alpha   90.00
_cell.angle_beta   90.00
_cell.angle_gamma   90.00
#
_symmetry.space_group_name_H-M   'P 1'
#
loop_
_entity.id
_entity.type
_entity.pdbx_description
1 polymer ?
#
loop_
_entity_poly.entity_id
_entity_poly.type
_entity_poly.pdbx_seq_one_letter_code
_entity_poly.pdbx_strand_id
1 'polypeptide(L)'
;MHRPEILILDEPTTGLDPQTRQLIWNVIEKLQKIENMTVFLTTHYMEEAANAGYVVILDKGSVAAEGTPFELKNDYVQDIVSVYGISEDEIKSLNREYKKIRDGYQIKVKNTKEATELIVEHQDLFMDYEVVKGGMDDVFLAVTGKKLGGER
;
A
#
# COMPACT_ATOMS: atom_id res chain seq x y z
N MET A 1 -36.22 6.35 16.14
CA MET A 1 -35.10 5.39 16.14
C MET A 1 -33.82 6.20 16.21
N HIS A 2 -33.04 6.09 17.29
CA HIS A 2 -31.73 6.73 17.36
C HIS A 2 -30.79 5.97 16.39
N ARG A 3 -30.28 6.66 15.39
CA ARG A 3 -29.23 6.13 14.53
C ARG A 3 -27.88 6.41 15.22
N PRO A 4 -27.03 5.42 15.41
CA PRO A 4 -25.72 5.66 16.01
C PRO A 4 -24.86 6.52 15.07
N GLU A 5 -24.14 7.47 15.62
CA GLU A 5 -23.19 8.30 14.88
C GLU A 5 -21.85 7.61 14.68
N ILE A 6 -21.55 6.62 15.52
CA ILE A 6 -20.29 5.86 15.52
C ILE A 6 -20.61 4.37 15.52
N LEU A 7 -19.96 3.64 14.64
CA LEU A 7 -19.99 2.18 14.56
C LEU A 7 -18.58 1.64 14.84
N ILE A 8 -18.47 0.74 15.81
CA ILE A 8 -17.20 0.09 16.17
C ILE A 8 -17.29 -1.37 15.76
N LEU A 9 -16.34 -1.85 14.97
CA LEU A 9 -16.25 -3.20 14.45
C LEU A 9 -14.88 -3.80 14.79
N ASP A 10 -14.89 -4.98 15.39
CA ASP A 10 -13.65 -5.71 15.69
C ASP A 10 -13.49 -6.86 14.69
N GLU A 11 -12.46 -6.76 13.83
CA GLU A 11 -12.14 -7.71 12.76
C GLU A 11 -13.36 -8.20 11.95
N PRO A 12 -14.20 -7.33 11.38
CA PRO A 12 -15.52 -7.70 10.86
C PRO A 12 -15.49 -8.66 9.66
N THR A 13 -14.35 -8.82 9.03
CA THR A 13 -14.19 -9.62 7.80
C THR A 13 -13.36 -10.88 8.01
N THR A 14 -12.88 -11.14 9.23
CA THR A 14 -12.07 -12.31 9.53
C THR A 14 -12.83 -13.60 9.28
N GLY A 15 -12.19 -14.53 8.54
CA GLY A 15 -12.78 -15.83 8.20
C GLY A 15 -13.81 -15.81 7.05
N LEU A 16 -14.07 -14.64 6.45
CA LEU A 16 -14.96 -14.53 5.31
C LEU A 16 -14.23 -14.76 3.97
N ASP A 17 -14.97 -15.34 3.03
CA ASP A 17 -14.54 -15.43 1.63
C ASP A 17 -14.47 -14.04 0.98
N PRO A 18 -13.71 -13.88 -0.14
CA PRO A 18 -13.52 -12.57 -0.77
C PRO A 18 -14.81 -11.88 -1.22
N GLN A 19 -15.82 -12.64 -1.66
CA GLN A 19 -17.09 -12.06 -2.11
C GLN A 19 -17.90 -11.51 -0.93
N THR A 20 -17.99 -12.27 0.15
CA THR A 20 -18.67 -11.85 1.38
C THR A 20 -17.95 -10.66 2.00
N ARG A 21 -16.63 -10.63 2.00
CA ARG A 21 -15.83 -9.49 2.46
C ARG A 21 -16.18 -8.23 1.67
N GLN A 22 -16.26 -8.31 0.35
CA GLN A 22 -16.64 -7.17 -0.50
C GLN A 22 -18.05 -6.66 -0.19
N LEU A 23 -19.00 -7.54 0.12
CA LEU A 23 -20.35 -7.15 0.52
C LEU A 23 -20.35 -6.36 1.83
N ILE A 24 -19.59 -6.79 2.83
CA ILE A 24 -19.44 -6.06 4.10
C ILE A 24 -18.86 -4.66 3.85
N TRP A 25 -17.82 -4.55 3.02
CA TRP A 25 -17.24 -3.25 2.66
C TRP A 25 -18.24 -2.32 1.96
N ASN A 26 -19.04 -2.84 1.04
CA ASN A 26 -20.09 -2.05 0.39
C ASN A 26 -21.13 -1.52 1.40
N VAL A 27 -21.46 -2.33 2.43
CA VAL A 27 -22.36 -1.89 3.51
C VAL A 27 -21.71 -0.79 4.35
N ILE A 28 -20.44 -0.95 4.73
CA ILE A 28 -19.68 0.05 5.51
C ILE A 28 -19.62 1.38 4.75
N GLU A 29 -19.27 1.37 3.47
CA GLU A 29 -19.23 2.58 2.64
C GLU A 29 -20.60 3.25 2.53
N LYS A 30 -21.65 2.46 2.42
CA LYS A 30 -23.03 2.99 2.36
C LYS A 30 -23.40 3.68 3.68
N LEU A 31 -23.06 3.09 4.82
CA LEU A 31 -23.29 3.69 6.14
C LEU A 31 -22.53 5.01 6.30
N GLN A 32 -21.26 5.05 5.86
CA GLN A 32 -20.46 6.27 5.89
C GLN A 32 -21.03 7.38 4.99
N LYS A 33 -21.34 7.05 3.73
CA LYS A 33 -21.73 8.04 2.71
C LYS A 33 -23.18 8.53 2.86
N ILE A 34 -24.12 7.62 3.18
CA ILE A 34 -25.54 7.92 3.22
C ILE A 34 -25.99 8.36 4.62
N GLU A 35 -25.50 7.68 5.63
CA GLU A 35 -25.91 7.91 7.03
C GLU A 35 -24.97 8.86 7.77
N ASN A 36 -23.90 9.32 7.11
CA ASN A 36 -22.85 10.18 7.69
C ASN A 36 -22.26 9.60 9.00
N MET A 37 -22.13 8.27 9.03
CA MET A 37 -21.68 7.52 10.20
C MET A 37 -20.16 7.43 10.22
N THR A 38 -19.56 7.64 11.39
CA THR A 38 -18.14 7.36 11.61
C THR A 38 -17.98 5.86 11.88
N VAL A 39 -17.18 5.16 11.07
CA VAL A 39 -16.89 3.75 11.28
C VAL A 39 -15.45 3.60 11.76
N PHE A 40 -15.28 3.01 12.94
CA PHE A 40 -14.01 2.59 13.49
C PHE A 40 -13.94 1.07 13.43
N LEU A 41 -12.89 0.53 12.80
CA LEU A 41 -12.72 -0.92 12.72
C LEU A 41 -11.28 -1.33 13.02
N THR A 42 -11.12 -2.54 13.56
CA THR A 42 -9.83 -3.21 13.63
C THR A 42 -9.71 -4.21 12.49
N THR A 43 -8.51 -4.35 11.94
CA THR A 43 -8.22 -5.35 10.92
C THR A 43 -6.73 -5.70 10.92
N HIS A 44 -6.41 -6.90 10.47
CA HIS A 44 -5.06 -7.33 10.12
C HIS A 44 -4.88 -7.49 8.60
N TYR A 45 -5.90 -7.13 7.81
CA TYR A 45 -5.83 -7.13 6.34
C TYR A 45 -5.42 -5.74 5.84
N MET A 46 -4.22 -5.66 5.27
CA MET A 46 -3.67 -4.38 4.81
C MET A 46 -4.44 -3.79 3.62
N GLU A 47 -5.10 -4.64 2.81
CA GLU A 47 -6.01 -4.22 1.75
C GLU A 47 -7.18 -3.38 2.30
N GLU A 48 -7.67 -3.71 3.49
CA GLU A 48 -8.73 -2.96 4.16
C GLU A 48 -8.22 -1.64 4.69
N ALA A 49 -7.04 -1.64 5.30
CA ALA A 49 -6.38 -0.42 5.74
C ALA A 49 -6.10 0.54 4.57
N ALA A 50 -5.80 0.02 3.38
CA ALA A 50 -5.59 0.83 2.18
C ALA A 50 -6.82 1.63 1.73
N ASN A 51 -8.03 1.18 2.10
CA ASN A 51 -9.30 1.82 1.76
C ASN A 51 -9.88 2.69 2.90
N ALA A 52 -9.21 2.75 4.05
CA ALA A 52 -9.63 3.58 5.17
C ALA A 52 -9.34 5.07 4.93
N GLY A 53 -10.13 5.94 5.54
CA GLY A 53 -9.87 7.39 5.53
C GLY A 53 -8.68 7.78 6.43
N TYR A 54 -8.45 7.01 7.49
CA TYR A 54 -7.35 7.20 8.43
C TYR A 54 -6.96 5.85 9.05
N VAL A 55 -5.67 5.63 9.27
CA VAL A 55 -5.11 4.39 9.79
C VAL A 55 -4.25 4.67 11.01
N VAL A 56 -4.38 3.83 12.03
CA VAL A 56 -3.50 3.79 13.20
C VAL A 56 -2.86 2.41 13.25
N ILE A 57 -1.54 2.35 13.14
CA ILE A 57 -0.77 1.10 13.24
C ILE A 57 -0.31 0.93 14.68
N LEU A 58 -0.73 -0.18 15.30
CA LEU A 58 -0.33 -0.53 16.65
C LEU A 58 0.73 -1.63 16.63
N ASP A 59 1.81 -1.44 17.38
CA ASP A 59 2.78 -2.48 17.67
C ASP A 59 3.12 -2.50 19.16
N LYS A 60 3.09 -3.68 19.76
CA LYS A 60 3.40 -3.91 21.19
C LYS A 60 2.66 -2.98 22.16
N GLY A 61 1.40 -2.65 21.84
CA GLY A 61 0.55 -1.83 22.68
C GLY A 61 0.78 -0.31 22.56
N SER A 62 1.59 0.12 21.59
CA SER A 62 1.86 1.53 21.32
C SER A 62 1.52 1.89 19.88
N VAL A 63 1.17 3.15 19.63
CA VAL A 63 1.02 3.67 18.27
C VAL A 63 2.39 3.73 17.63
N ALA A 64 2.58 2.96 16.55
CA ALA A 64 3.82 2.92 15.80
C ALA A 64 3.83 3.92 14.64
N ALA A 65 2.68 4.11 13.98
CA ALA A 65 2.45 5.15 12.98
C ALA A 65 0.95 5.42 12.84
N GLU A 66 0.61 6.62 12.39
CA GLU A 66 -0.77 6.99 12.07
C GLU A 66 -0.82 8.02 10.95
N GLY A 67 -1.92 8.05 10.20
CA GLY A 67 -2.14 8.96 9.08
C GLY A 67 -3.11 8.39 8.05
N THR A 68 -3.30 9.12 6.97
CA THR A 68 -4.01 8.59 5.81
C THR A 68 -3.16 7.51 5.14
N PRO A 69 -3.75 6.53 4.44
CA PRO A 69 -2.98 5.54 3.67
C PRO A 69 -2.00 6.16 2.68
N PHE A 70 -2.35 7.31 2.10
CA PHE A 70 -1.51 8.04 1.18
C PHE A 70 -0.25 8.61 1.86
N GLU A 71 -0.42 9.27 3.01
CA GLU A 71 0.69 9.81 3.80
C GLU A 71 1.62 8.68 4.28
N LEU A 72 1.05 7.63 4.87
CA LEU A 72 1.82 6.48 5.35
C LEU A 72 2.65 5.82 4.24
N LYS A 73 2.09 5.63 3.04
CA LYS A 73 2.85 5.09 1.90
C LYS A 73 3.98 6.01 1.47
N ASN A 74 3.75 7.33 1.41
CA ASN A 74 4.78 8.27 1.01
C ASN A 74 5.92 8.40 2.05
N ASP A 75 5.60 8.25 3.34
CA ASP A 75 6.56 8.44 4.42
C ASP A 75 7.41 7.18 4.69
N TYR A 76 6.82 6.01 4.52
CA TYR A 76 7.46 4.75 4.95
C TYR A 76 7.86 3.82 3.81
N VAL A 77 7.37 4.02 2.57
CA VAL A 77 7.61 3.09 1.48
C VAL A 77 8.15 3.79 0.23
N GLN A 78 9.05 3.10 -0.46
CA GLN A 78 9.57 3.54 -1.75
C GLN A 78 8.73 2.95 -2.88
N ASP A 79 8.57 3.71 -3.97
CA ASP A 79 7.98 3.20 -5.20
C ASP A 79 9.01 2.35 -5.95
N ILE A 80 8.54 1.43 -6.77
CA ILE A 80 9.38 0.55 -7.58
C ILE A 80 9.10 0.82 -9.06
N VAL A 81 10.13 1.11 -9.81
CA VAL A 81 10.09 1.15 -11.28
C VAL A 81 10.68 -0.14 -11.81
N SER A 82 9.85 -0.96 -12.45
CA SER A 82 10.28 -2.15 -13.17
C SER A 82 10.45 -1.77 -14.64
N VAL A 83 11.58 -2.11 -15.22
CA VAL A 83 11.87 -1.87 -16.65
C VAL A 83 12.22 -3.18 -17.33
N TYR A 84 11.70 -3.38 -18.52
CA TYR A 84 11.77 -4.61 -19.28
C TYR A 84 12.48 -4.40 -20.62
N GLY A 85 13.07 -5.48 -21.17
CA GLY A 85 13.66 -5.48 -22.50
C GLY A 85 14.98 -4.72 -22.66
N ILE A 86 15.60 -4.28 -21.57
CA ILE A 86 16.89 -3.60 -21.57
C ILE A 86 18.02 -4.53 -21.12
N SER A 87 19.25 -4.23 -21.56
CA SER A 87 20.47 -4.95 -21.19
C SER A 87 21.01 -4.52 -19.82
N GLU A 88 21.93 -5.31 -19.29
CA GLU A 88 22.60 -4.98 -18.02
C GLU A 88 23.50 -3.74 -18.11
N ASP A 89 24.07 -3.46 -19.28
CA ASP A 89 24.90 -2.27 -19.48
C ASP A 89 24.04 -1.00 -19.53
N GLU A 90 22.84 -1.08 -20.10
CA GLU A 90 21.88 0.01 -20.13
C GLU A 90 21.36 0.34 -18.74
N ILE A 91 20.99 -0.65 -17.92
CA ILE A 91 20.54 -0.38 -16.53
C ILE A 91 21.67 0.20 -15.68
N LYS A 92 22.92 -0.25 -15.86
CA LYS A 92 24.10 0.31 -15.19
C LYS A 92 24.35 1.78 -15.54
N SER A 93 24.02 2.19 -16.78
CA SER A 93 24.20 3.57 -17.23
C SER A 93 23.34 4.56 -16.44
N LEU A 94 22.24 4.12 -15.82
CA LEU A 94 21.40 4.93 -14.96
C LEU A 94 22.08 5.32 -13.64
N ASN A 95 23.20 4.67 -13.30
CA ASN A 95 23.97 4.92 -12.08
C ASN A 95 23.12 4.87 -10.79
N ARG A 96 22.16 3.92 -10.76
CA ARG A 96 21.23 3.68 -9.66
C ARG A 96 21.35 2.25 -9.15
N GLU A 97 20.99 2.02 -7.90
CA GLU A 97 20.84 0.67 -7.37
C GLU A 97 19.66 -0.02 -8.05
N TYR A 98 19.89 -1.22 -8.55
CA TYR A 98 18.88 -2.03 -9.20
C TYR A 98 18.91 -3.46 -8.70
N LYS A 99 17.77 -4.13 -8.84
CA LYS A 99 17.62 -5.57 -8.61
C LYS A 99 17.24 -6.23 -9.93
N LYS A 100 17.98 -7.27 -10.32
CA LYS A 100 17.61 -8.09 -11.47
C LYS A 100 16.39 -8.95 -11.16
N ILE A 101 15.41 -8.95 -12.04
CA ILE A 101 14.23 -9.81 -12.02
C ILE A 101 14.24 -10.70 -13.25
N ARG A 102 13.25 -11.60 -13.39
CA ARG A 102 13.22 -12.59 -14.47
C ARG A 102 13.33 -11.97 -15.86
N ASP A 103 12.56 -10.95 -16.14
CA ASP A 103 12.39 -10.39 -17.48
C ASP A 103 12.86 -8.92 -17.56
N GLY A 104 13.62 -8.42 -16.56
CA GLY A 104 14.05 -7.02 -16.51
C GLY A 104 14.76 -6.65 -15.21
N TYR A 105 14.61 -5.39 -14.83
CA TYR A 105 15.24 -4.81 -13.66
C TYR A 105 14.28 -3.95 -12.86
N GLN A 106 14.47 -3.89 -11.56
CA GLN A 106 13.72 -3.04 -10.65
C GLN A 106 14.61 -1.99 -10.01
N ILE A 107 14.17 -0.76 -10.03
CA ILE A 107 14.81 0.40 -9.42
C ILE A 107 13.88 0.90 -8.32
N LYS A 108 14.39 1.11 -7.12
CA LYS A 108 13.67 1.79 -6.06
C LYS A 108 13.78 3.29 -6.24
N VAL A 109 12.66 3.98 -6.15
CA VAL A 109 12.56 5.43 -6.21
C VAL A 109 11.79 5.94 -5.01
N LYS A 110 12.10 7.15 -4.58
CA LYS A 110 11.52 7.72 -3.36
C LYS A 110 9.99 7.90 -3.46
N ASN A 111 9.53 8.29 -4.65
CA ASN A 111 8.11 8.53 -4.92
C ASN A 111 7.84 8.57 -6.43
N THR A 112 6.58 8.66 -6.82
CA THR A 112 6.15 8.70 -8.23
C THR A 112 6.72 9.91 -9.00
N LYS A 113 7.02 11.02 -8.32
CA LYS A 113 7.65 12.18 -8.96
C LYS A 113 9.06 11.82 -9.45
N GLU A 114 9.87 11.22 -8.58
CA GLU A 114 11.20 10.74 -8.95
C GLU A 114 11.15 9.67 -10.03
N ALA A 115 10.15 8.76 -9.99
CA ALA A 115 9.91 7.80 -11.08
C ALA A 115 9.68 8.51 -12.41
N THR A 116 8.84 9.54 -12.43
CA THR A 116 8.54 10.31 -13.63
C THR A 116 9.79 11.04 -14.16
N GLU A 117 10.57 11.68 -13.28
CA GLU A 117 11.81 12.35 -13.63
C GLU A 117 12.80 11.37 -14.28
N LEU A 118 12.99 10.20 -13.68
CA LEU A 118 13.85 9.14 -14.20
C LEU A 118 13.41 8.64 -15.59
N ILE A 119 12.13 8.41 -15.79
CA ILE A 119 11.57 7.93 -17.06
C ILE A 119 11.70 9.01 -18.15
N VAL A 120 11.42 10.25 -17.83
CA VAL A 120 11.52 11.37 -18.79
C VAL A 120 12.97 11.64 -19.20
N GLU A 121 13.91 11.54 -18.26
CA GLU A 121 15.33 11.72 -18.52
C GLU A 121 15.93 10.63 -19.41
N HIS A 122 15.38 9.41 -19.35
CA HIS A 122 15.91 8.24 -20.03
C HIS A 122 14.85 7.54 -20.90
N GLN A 123 14.04 8.29 -21.65
CA GLN A 123 12.89 7.78 -22.41
C GLN A 123 13.23 6.59 -23.30
N ASP A 124 14.40 6.56 -23.89
CA ASP A 124 14.85 5.50 -24.80
C ASP A 124 14.99 4.14 -24.09
N LEU A 125 15.24 4.14 -22.77
CA LEU A 125 15.38 2.92 -21.97
C LEU A 125 14.05 2.45 -21.37
N PHE A 126 13.12 3.36 -21.16
CA PHE A 126 11.82 3.08 -20.54
C PHE A 126 10.71 2.91 -21.59
N MET A 127 10.94 2.04 -22.60
CA MET A 127 9.92 1.73 -23.61
C MET A 127 8.85 0.78 -23.09
N ASP A 128 9.23 -0.14 -22.20
CA ASP A 128 8.34 -1.07 -21.50
C ASP A 128 8.67 -1.05 -20.02
N TYR A 129 7.76 -0.48 -19.22
CA TYR A 129 7.97 -0.29 -17.80
C TYR A 129 6.67 -0.31 -17.01
N GLU A 130 6.80 -0.55 -15.71
CA GLU A 130 5.73 -0.48 -14.74
C GLU A 130 6.19 0.33 -13.51
N VAL A 131 5.32 1.21 -13.01
CA VAL A 131 5.55 1.91 -11.74
C VAL A 131 4.58 1.38 -10.70
N VAL A 132 5.10 0.74 -9.67
CA VAL A 132 4.30 0.17 -8.58
C VAL A 132 4.54 0.99 -7.33
N LYS A 133 3.45 1.56 -6.80
CA LYS A 133 3.48 2.17 -5.47
C LYS A 133 3.52 1.11 -4.40
N GLY A 134 4.32 1.33 -3.38
CA GLY A 134 4.32 0.47 -2.21
C GLY A 134 2.94 0.35 -1.57
N GLY A 135 2.63 -0.84 -1.07
CA GLY A 135 1.36 -1.18 -0.43
C GLY A 135 1.34 -0.84 1.06
N MET A 136 0.17 -1.00 1.69
CA MET A 136 0.05 -0.91 3.15
C MET A 136 0.77 -2.07 3.85
N ASP A 137 0.96 -3.21 3.18
CA ASP A 137 1.81 -4.31 3.66
C ASP A 137 3.25 -3.85 3.88
N ASP A 138 3.80 -3.09 2.92
CA ASP A 138 5.15 -2.56 2.98
C ASP A 138 5.28 -1.49 4.09
N VAL A 139 4.24 -0.66 4.27
CA VAL A 139 4.16 0.29 5.38
C VAL A 139 4.22 -0.44 6.72
N PHE A 140 3.38 -1.47 6.89
CA PHE A 140 3.36 -2.24 8.13
C PHE A 140 4.71 -2.89 8.42
N LEU A 141 5.37 -3.46 7.40
CA LEU A 141 6.72 -4.02 7.52
C LEU A 141 7.76 -2.97 7.91
N ALA A 142 7.72 -1.81 7.27
CA ALA A 142 8.66 -0.73 7.54
C ALA A 142 8.53 -0.20 8.98
N VAL A 143 7.29 -0.07 9.46
CA VAL A 143 6.99 0.51 10.78
C VAL A 143 7.21 -0.48 11.91
N THR A 144 6.85 -1.75 11.73
CA THR A 144 6.91 -2.76 12.81
C THR A 144 8.14 -3.67 12.74
N GLY A 145 8.82 -3.72 11.60
CA GLY A 145 9.92 -4.65 11.33
C GLY A 145 9.49 -6.12 11.23
N LYS A 146 8.18 -6.39 11.14
CA LYS A 146 7.61 -7.75 11.09
C LYS A 146 7.14 -8.09 9.68
N LYS A 147 7.43 -9.31 9.20
CA LYS A 147 6.82 -9.82 7.97
C LYS A 147 5.34 -10.16 8.23
N LEU A 148 4.45 -9.72 7.35
CA LEU A 148 3.07 -10.15 7.31
C LEU A 148 3.01 -11.60 6.81
N GLY A 149 2.56 -12.48 7.64
CA GLY A 149 2.49 -13.90 7.34
C GLY A 149 3.41 -14.69 8.26
N GLY A 150 2.80 -15.33 9.25
CA GLY A 150 3.50 -16.11 10.25
C GLY A 150 4.32 -17.23 9.63
N GLU A 151 5.59 -17.19 9.86
CA GLU A 151 6.35 -18.41 10.03
C GLU A 151 6.20 -18.83 11.49
N ARG A 152 5.60 -20.03 11.66
CA ARG A 152 5.70 -20.81 12.89
C ARG A 152 7.11 -21.36 12.98
#